data_11d528a1b3239cd57f6854ff01748a99
#
_entry.id   11d528a1b3239cd57f6854ff01748a99
#
_cell.length_a   1.000
_cell.length_b   1.000
_cell.length_c   1.000
_cell.angle_alpha   90.00
_cell.angle_beta   90.00
_cell.angle_gamma   90.00
#
_symmetry.space_group_name_H-M   'P 1'
#
loop_
_entity.id
_entity.type
_entity.pdbx_description
1 polymer ?
#
loop_
_entity_poly.entity_id
_entity_poly.type
_entity_poly.pdbx_seq_one_letter_code
_entity_poly.pdbx_strand_id
1 'polypeptide(L)'
;RSIKWLGPKLCYTVGNREKWKKGKKFNFSEVKDGDSIVFCFGEIDCRAHIHKHVTKDKSIDYKTQINDIVERYFETLKKSITFCKKSNVNFFVYNVVPPPTDEILKQNKQYPTLGNQYERITYVKYFNTKLKEYCDKTEFEFFDIYNFYSDKDGFMNMKYCDGTHIID
;
A
#
# COMPACT_ATOMS: atom_id res chain seq x y z
N ARG A 1 0.80 20.85 5.17
CA ARG A 1 0.94 19.41 4.84
C ARG A 1 2.38 19.00 5.08
N SER A 2 2.61 17.90 5.76
CA SER A 2 3.95 17.30 5.89
C SER A 2 3.91 15.86 5.41
N ILE A 3 4.90 15.44 4.63
CA ILE A 3 5.08 14.07 4.18
C ILE A 3 6.23 13.47 4.98
N LYS A 4 5.96 12.39 5.74
CA LYS A 4 7.00 11.59 6.39
C LYS A 4 7.36 10.41 5.50
N TRP A 5 8.42 10.56 4.75
CA TRP A 5 8.93 9.47 3.93
C TRP A 5 9.70 8.46 4.77
N LEU A 6 9.22 7.22 4.80
CA LEU A 6 9.83 6.12 5.56
C LEU A 6 10.78 5.25 4.70
N GLY A 7 11.02 5.68 3.46
CA GLY A 7 11.73 4.90 2.45
C GLY A 7 10.84 3.83 1.81
N PRO A 8 11.39 3.02 0.90
CA PRO A 8 10.65 1.96 0.20
C PRO A 8 10.27 0.85 1.19
N LYS A 9 9.08 0.96 1.77
CA LYS A 9 8.53 0.00 2.74
C LYS A 9 7.33 -0.74 2.17
N LEU A 10 7.30 -2.03 2.45
CA LEU A 10 6.19 -2.91 2.11
C LEU A 10 5.19 -2.96 3.27
N CYS A 11 3.91 -3.13 2.97
CA CYS A 11 2.92 -3.54 3.97
C CYS A 11 3.37 -4.82 4.69
N TYR A 12 3.92 -5.79 3.95
CA TYR A 12 4.54 -7.00 4.50
C TYR A 12 5.58 -6.69 5.58
N THR A 13 6.46 -5.70 5.35
CA THR A 13 7.49 -5.34 6.33
C THR A 13 6.90 -4.64 7.54
N VAL A 14 5.93 -3.73 7.32
CA VAL A 14 5.21 -3.03 8.38
C VAL A 14 4.47 -4.02 9.27
N GLY A 15 3.78 -4.99 8.68
CA GLY A 15 3.06 -6.05 9.40
C GLY A 15 3.96 -7.07 10.10
N ASN A 16 5.25 -7.14 9.75
CA ASN A 16 6.17 -8.06 10.40
C ASN A 16 6.78 -7.44 11.66
N ARG A 17 6.30 -7.88 12.84
CA ARG A 17 6.69 -7.33 14.15
C ARG A 17 8.20 -7.32 14.39
N GLU A 18 8.93 -8.35 13.97
CA GLU A 18 10.37 -8.44 14.20
C GLU A 18 11.15 -7.47 13.31
N LYS A 19 10.74 -7.36 12.05
CA LYS A 19 11.37 -6.44 11.09
C LYS A 19 11.01 -4.98 11.40
N TRP A 20 9.79 -4.73 11.92
CA TRP A 20 9.34 -3.39 12.28
C TRP A 20 9.87 -2.91 13.62
N LYS A 21 10.04 -3.80 14.61
CA LYS A 21 10.58 -3.47 15.94
C LYS A 21 12.03 -2.96 15.92
N LYS A 22 12.83 -3.34 14.92
CA LYS A 22 14.26 -2.97 14.83
C LYS A 22 14.51 -1.49 14.47
N GLY A 23 13.55 -0.57 14.63
CA GLY A 23 13.86 0.84 14.63
C GLY A 23 12.94 1.83 13.94
N LYS A 24 11.77 1.44 13.46
CA LYS A 24 10.90 2.40 12.75
C LYS A 24 9.44 2.27 13.18
N LYS A 25 9.12 2.77 14.36
CA LYS A 25 7.73 3.03 14.76
C LYS A 25 7.23 4.28 14.02
N PHE A 26 5.92 4.32 13.72
CA PHE A 26 5.29 5.56 13.30
C PHE A 26 5.49 6.61 14.40
N ASN A 27 5.97 7.78 14.02
CA ASN A 27 6.21 8.88 14.96
C ASN A 27 5.07 9.90 14.82
N PHE A 28 4.31 10.06 15.89
CA PHE A 28 3.20 11.00 15.97
C PHE A 28 3.54 12.30 16.73
N SER A 29 4.82 12.58 16.98
CA SER A 29 5.24 13.75 17.79
C SER A 29 4.84 15.10 17.19
N GLU A 30 4.72 15.19 15.88
CA GLU A 30 4.35 16.41 15.15
C GLU A 30 2.85 16.52 14.88
N VAL A 31 2.09 15.47 15.19
CA VAL A 31 0.64 15.43 14.99
C VAL A 31 -0.03 16.38 15.98
N LYS A 32 -1.02 17.13 15.52
CA LYS A 32 -1.84 18.05 16.32
C LYS A 32 -3.26 17.53 16.44
N ASP A 33 -4.00 18.08 17.40
CA ASP A 33 -5.42 17.79 17.53
C ASP A 33 -6.17 18.23 16.26
N GLY A 34 -7.04 17.36 15.74
CA GLY A 34 -7.80 17.58 14.52
C GLY A 34 -7.06 17.24 13.22
N ASP A 35 -5.82 16.79 13.27
CA ASP A 35 -5.07 16.40 12.07
C ASP A 35 -5.66 15.14 11.42
N SER A 36 -5.36 14.98 10.13
CA SER A 36 -5.62 13.77 9.37
C SER A 36 -4.30 13.08 8.98
N ILE A 37 -4.22 11.78 9.25
CA ILE A 37 -3.04 10.96 8.95
C ILE A 37 -3.41 9.95 7.87
N VAL A 38 -2.65 9.91 6.77
CA VAL A 38 -2.84 8.99 5.66
C VAL A 38 -1.68 8.00 5.61
N PHE A 39 -1.98 6.70 5.69
CA PHE A 39 -1.01 5.63 5.55
C PHE A 39 -0.97 5.14 4.11
N CYS A 40 0.14 5.41 3.40
CA CYS A 40 0.33 5.09 1.97
C CYS A 40 1.32 3.94 1.82
N PHE A 41 0.82 2.69 1.72
CA PHE A 41 1.62 1.47 1.57
C PHE A 41 0.92 0.51 0.61
N GLY A 42 1.65 -0.53 0.15
CA GLY A 42 1.10 -1.62 -0.66
C GLY A 42 1.53 -1.60 -2.12
N GLU A 43 1.99 -0.46 -2.65
CA GLU A 43 2.42 -0.37 -4.06
C GLU A 43 3.55 -1.37 -4.35
N ILE A 44 4.61 -1.39 -3.54
CA ILE A 44 5.75 -2.30 -3.73
C ILE A 44 5.34 -3.76 -3.51
N ASP A 45 4.37 -4.01 -2.61
CA ASP A 45 3.83 -5.36 -2.42
C ASP A 45 3.18 -5.86 -3.70
N CYS A 46 2.30 -5.07 -4.31
CA CYS A 46 1.59 -5.42 -5.55
C CYS A 46 2.51 -5.47 -6.77
N ARG A 47 3.49 -4.55 -6.84
CA ARG A 47 4.42 -4.44 -7.97
C ARG A 47 5.44 -5.56 -8.04
N ALA A 48 5.88 -6.09 -6.89
CA ALA A 48 7.00 -7.04 -6.87
C ALA A 48 6.87 -8.16 -5.84
N HIS A 49 6.47 -7.84 -4.60
CA HIS A 49 6.61 -8.76 -3.48
C HIS A 49 5.67 -9.97 -3.60
N ILE A 50 4.39 -9.72 -3.91
CA ILE A 50 3.38 -10.78 -4.05
C ILE A 50 3.79 -11.74 -5.17
N HIS A 51 4.11 -11.23 -6.36
CA HIS A 51 4.55 -12.05 -7.49
C HIS A 51 5.77 -12.91 -7.15
N LYS A 52 6.76 -12.33 -6.48
CA LYS A 52 7.97 -13.05 -6.05
C LYS A 52 7.65 -14.23 -5.14
N HIS A 53 6.67 -14.09 -4.24
CA HIS A 53 6.31 -15.13 -3.30
C HIS A 53 5.51 -16.25 -3.95
N VAL A 54 4.47 -15.93 -4.72
CA VAL A 54 3.62 -16.93 -5.37
C VAL A 54 4.34 -17.71 -6.49
N THR A 55 5.35 -17.10 -7.10
CA THR A 55 6.19 -17.82 -8.09
C THR A 55 7.23 -18.71 -7.46
N LYS A 56 7.72 -18.34 -6.26
CA LYS A 56 8.70 -19.15 -5.51
C LYS A 56 8.05 -20.36 -4.84
N ASP A 57 6.86 -20.17 -4.29
CA ASP A 57 6.09 -21.22 -3.62
C ASP A 57 4.70 -21.34 -4.26
N LYS A 58 4.55 -22.31 -5.14
CA LYS A 58 3.31 -22.57 -5.88
C LYS A 58 2.16 -23.10 -5.02
N SER A 59 2.40 -23.43 -3.76
CA SER A 59 1.36 -23.83 -2.81
C SER A 59 0.59 -22.63 -2.26
N ILE A 60 1.14 -21.40 -2.42
CA ILE A 60 0.55 -20.15 -1.92
C ILE A 60 -0.04 -19.38 -3.09
N ASP A 61 -1.34 -19.20 -3.13
CA ASP A 61 -1.99 -18.31 -4.07
C ASP A 61 -1.88 -16.84 -3.63
N TYR A 62 -2.06 -15.92 -4.59
CA TYR A 62 -1.93 -14.48 -4.33
C TYR A 62 -2.98 -13.95 -3.33
N LYS A 63 -4.17 -14.54 -3.26
CA LYS A 63 -5.23 -14.10 -2.34
C LYS A 63 -4.85 -14.40 -0.90
N THR A 64 -4.36 -15.62 -0.66
CA THR A 64 -3.82 -16.02 0.65
C THR A 64 -2.68 -15.11 1.08
N GLN A 65 -1.73 -14.82 0.17
CA GLN A 65 -0.62 -13.92 0.45
C GLN A 65 -1.08 -12.49 0.77
N ILE A 66 -2.04 -11.95 0.00
CA ILE A 66 -2.56 -10.60 0.23
C ILE A 66 -3.34 -10.53 1.54
N ASN A 67 -4.18 -11.52 1.84
CA ASN A 67 -4.94 -11.57 3.09
C ASN A 67 -4.01 -11.50 4.30
N ASP A 68 -2.97 -12.33 4.33
CA ASP A 68 -1.97 -12.34 5.40
C ASP A 68 -1.22 -10.99 5.53
N ILE A 69 -0.83 -10.38 4.42
CA ILE A 69 -0.16 -9.07 4.41
C ILE A 69 -1.08 -8.00 5.00
N VAL A 70 -2.32 -7.90 4.51
CA VAL A 70 -3.25 -6.85 4.92
C VAL A 70 -3.67 -7.02 6.38
N GLU A 71 -3.95 -8.24 6.83
CA GLU A 71 -4.29 -8.52 8.22
C GLU A 71 -3.20 -8.04 9.19
N ARG A 72 -1.96 -8.47 8.96
CA ARG A 72 -0.81 -8.06 9.81
C ARG A 72 -0.52 -6.56 9.72
N TYR A 73 -0.74 -5.97 8.55
CA TYR A 73 -0.60 -4.53 8.37
C TYR A 73 -1.58 -3.78 9.28
N PHE A 74 -2.87 -4.13 9.25
CA PHE A 74 -3.88 -3.50 10.10
C PHE A 74 -3.66 -3.77 11.59
N GLU A 75 -3.23 -4.96 11.98
CA GLU A 75 -2.80 -5.21 13.37
C GLU A 75 -1.71 -4.24 13.83
N THR A 76 -0.76 -3.94 12.96
CA THR A 76 0.33 -3.00 13.27
C THR A 76 -0.17 -1.56 13.31
N LEU A 77 -1.03 -1.16 12.37
CA LEU A 77 -1.65 0.17 12.38
C LEU A 77 -2.45 0.39 13.66
N LYS A 78 -3.36 -0.52 14.01
CA LYS A 78 -4.17 -0.45 15.25
C LYS A 78 -3.30 -0.28 16.50
N LYS A 79 -2.22 -1.05 16.61
CA LYS A 79 -1.26 -0.88 17.71
C LYS A 79 -0.50 0.43 17.66
N SER A 80 -0.22 0.93 16.46
CA SER A 80 0.56 2.16 16.31
C SER A 80 -0.22 3.39 16.68
N ILE A 81 -1.49 3.48 16.28
CA ILE A 81 -2.32 4.66 16.59
C ILE A 81 -2.61 4.83 18.08
N THR A 82 -2.52 3.76 18.90
CA THR A 82 -2.63 3.90 20.36
C THR A 82 -1.53 4.77 20.98
N PHE A 83 -0.43 5.00 20.26
CA PHE A 83 0.63 5.94 20.66
C PHE A 83 0.35 7.38 20.25
N CYS A 84 -0.63 7.62 19.40
CA CYS A 84 -1.09 8.97 19.08
C CYS A 84 -1.95 9.49 20.24
N LYS A 85 -1.40 10.43 21.03
CA LYS A 85 -2.07 11.01 22.20
C LYS A 85 -2.84 12.28 21.88
N LYS A 86 -3.21 12.48 20.63
CA LYS A 86 -3.91 13.66 20.15
C LYS A 86 -5.40 13.37 19.97
N SER A 87 -6.20 14.41 20.18
CA SER A 87 -7.66 14.32 20.08
C SER A 87 -8.13 14.56 18.67
N ASN A 88 -9.25 13.95 18.29
CA ASN A 88 -9.92 14.18 17.00
C ASN A 88 -9.01 14.00 15.77
N VAL A 89 -8.08 13.04 15.82
CA VAL A 89 -7.23 12.68 14.71
C VAL A 89 -7.94 11.66 13.83
N ASN A 90 -8.07 11.95 12.53
CA ASN A 90 -8.63 11.03 11.55
C ASN A 90 -7.52 10.18 10.93
N PHE A 91 -7.73 8.87 10.84
CA PHE A 91 -6.77 7.94 10.28
C PHE A 91 -7.29 7.34 8.98
N PHE A 92 -6.53 7.52 7.89
CA PHE A 92 -6.87 7.04 6.57
C PHE A 92 -5.88 5.99 6.09
N VAL A 93 -6.37 5.00 5.38
CA VAL A 93 -5.55 4.07 4.60
C VAL A 93 -5.77 4.36 3.12
N TYR A 94 -4.68 4.72 2.45
CA TYR A 94 -4.69 5.07 1.03
C TYR A 94 -4.75 3.80 0.17
N ASN A 95 -5.52 3.83 -0.90
CA ASN A 95 -5.55 2.74 -1.87
C ASN A 95 -4.19 2.57 -2.56
N VAL A 96 -3.89 1.36 -3.00
CA VAL A 96 -2.80 1.14 -3.96
C VAL A 96 -3.25 1.68 -5.32
N VAL A 97 -2.41 2.52 -5.91
CA VAL A 97 -2.69 3.18 -7.19
C VAL A 97 -2.72 2.20 -8.37
N PRO A 98 -3.37 2.55 -9.50
CA PRO A 98 -3.36 1.72 -10.69
C PRO A 98 -1.93 1.37 -11.13
N PRO A 99 -1.65 0.13 -11.55
CA PRO A 99 -0.34 -0.22 -12.07
C PRO A 99 -0.17 0.29 -13.51
N PRO A 100 1.05 0.63 -13.94
CA PRO A 100 1.32 0.94 -15.34
C PRO A 100 1.20 -0.32 -16.21
N THR A 101 0.88 -0.13 -17.50
CA THR A 101 0.98 -1.20 -18.50
C THR A 101 2.44 -1.56 -18.78
N ASP A 102 2.69 -2.72 -19.40
CA ASP A 102 4.05 -3.14 -19.72
C ASP A 102 4.72 -2.21 -20.77
N GLU A 103 3.92 -1.54 -21.61
CA GLU A 103 4.40 -0.60 -22.62
C GLU A 103 5.00 0.67 -22.04
N ILE A 104 4.39 1.21 -20.95
CA ILE A 104 4.82 2.47 -20.36
C ILE A 104 5.76 2.27 -19.17
N LEU A 105 5.88 1.02 -18.71
CA LEU A 105 6.64 0.69 -17.53
C LEU A 105 8.13 0.95 -17.71
N LYS A 106 8.71 1.80 -16.87
CA LYS A 106 10.16 1.97 -16.76
C LYS A 106 10.71 1.00 -15.73
N GLN A 107 11.48 0.02 -16.18
CA GLN A 107 12.12 -0.95 -15.30
C GLN A 107 13.26 -0.31 -14.51
N ASN A 108 13.31 -0.61 -13.23
CA ASN A 108 14.37 -0.20 -12.33
C ASN A 108 15.00 -1.43 -11.68
N LYS A 109 16.32 -1.63 -11.88
CA LYS A 109 17.04 -2.79 -11.35
C LYS A 109 17.02 -2.86 -9.80
N GLN A 110 17.04 -1.71 -9.13
CA GLN A 110 17.01 -1.63 -7.67
C GLN A 110 15.60 -1.87 -7.10
N TYR A 111 14.58 -1.46 -7.85
CA TYR A 111 13.17 -1.59 -7.47
C TYR A 111 12.37 -2.23 -8.61
N PRO A 112 12.57 -3.54 -8.85
CA PRO A 112 12.01 -4.21 -10.01
C PRO A 112 10.48 -4.27 -9.95
N THR A 113 9.89 -4.24 -11.15
CA THR A 113 8.49 -4.61 -11.35
C THR A 113 8.45 -6.04 -11.86
N LEU A 114 7.67 -6.89 -11.21
CA LEU A 114 7.57 -8.32 -11.51
C LEU A 114 6.16 -8.70 -11.97
N GLY A 115 6.06 -9.80 -12.68
CA GLY A 115 4.82 -10.25 -13.30
C GLY A 115 4.44 -9.40 -14.52
N ASN A 116 3.42 -9.83 -15.24
CA ASN A 116 2.84 -9.08 -16.35
C ASN A 116 1.79 -8.07 -15.84
N GLN A 117 1.35 -7.17 -16.70
CA GLN A 117 0.38 -6.12 -16.34
C GLN A 117 -0.94 -6.66 -15.78
N TYR A 118 -1.42 -7.82 -16.27
CA TYR A 118 -2.69 -8.42 -15.83
C TYR A 118 -2.58 -9.05 -14.45
N GLU A 119 -1.43 -9.60 -14.10
CA GLU A 119 -1.15 -10.07 -12.74
C GLU A 119 -1.09 -8.88 -11.77
N ARG A 120 -0.38 -7.81 -12.14
CA ARG A 120 -0.26 -6.61 -11.30
C ARG A 120 -1.61 -5.95 -11.03
N ILE A 121 -2.45 -5.76 -12.06
CA ILE A 121 -3.78 -5.16 -11.85
C ILE A 121 -4.68 -6.07 -11.01
N THR A 122 -4.57 -7.39 -11.16
CA THR A 122 -5.30 -8.36 -10.34
C THR A 122 -4.89 -8.25 -8.87
N TYR A 123 -3.59 -8.16 -8.59
CA TYR A 123 -3.09 -7.98 -7.23
C TYR A 123 -3.57 -6.66 -6.63
N VAL A 124 -3.44 -5.56 -7.37
CA VAL A 124 -3.87 -4.24 -6.90
C VAL A 124 -5.36 -4.19 -6.58
N LYS A 125 -6.21 -4.68 -7.49
CA LYS A 125 -7.66 -4.69 -7.28
C LYS A 125 -8.05 -5.51 -6.05
N TYR A 126 -7.47 -6.70 -5.90
CA TYR A 126 -7.75 -7.55 -4.74
C TYR A 126 -7.20 -6.96 -3.43
N PHE A 127 -5.99 -6.37 -3.48
CA PHE A 127 -5.38 -5.69 -2.33
C PHE A 127 -6.26 -4.53 -1.84
N ASN A 128 -6.72 -3.67 -2.76
CA ASN A 128 -7.61 -2.56 -2.44
C ASN A 128 -8.97 -3.02 -1.89
N THR A 129 -9.54 -4.11 -2.42
CA THR A 129 -10.73 -4.74 -1.85
C THR A 129 -10.48 -5.11 -0.38
N LYS A 130 -9.34 -5.73 -0.08
CA LYS A 130 -9.01 -6.11 1.29
C LYS A 130 -8.72 -4.91 2.19
N LEU A 131 -8.01 -3.89 1.71
CA LEU A 131 -7.83 -2.65 2.47
C LEU A 131 -9.18 -2.04 2.86
N LYS A 132 -10.12 -1.95 1.90
CA LYS A 132 -11.46 -1.43 2.16
C LYS A 132 -12.21 -2.27 3.19
N GLU A 133 -12.24 -3.61 3.03
CA GLU A 133 -12.90 -4.53 3.96
C GLU A 133 -12.39 -4.38 5.40
N TYR A 134 -11.09 -4.12 5.59
CA TYR A 134 -10.52 -3.88 6.90
C TYR A 134 -10.82 -2.48 7.43
N CYS A 135 -10.85 -1.47 6.58
CA CYS A 135 -11.29 -0.13 6.99
C CYS A 135 -12.74 -0.15 7.46
N ASP A 136 -13.64 -0.82 6.73
CA ASP A 136 -15.07 -0.92 7.09
C ASP A 136 -15.31 -1.60 8.46
N LYS A 137 -14.31 -2.28 9.02
CA LYS A 137 -14.38 -3.01 10.31
C LYS A 137 -13.51 -2.38 11.42
N THR A 138 -12.91 -1.24 11.15
CA THR A 138 -11.94 -0.60 12.05
C THR A 138 -12.16 0.90 12.13
N GLU A 139 -11.33 1.59 12.89
CA GLU A 139 -11.30 3.04 13.04
C GLU A 139 -10.65 3.80 11.88
N PHE A 140 -10.20 3.08 10.84
CA PHE A 140 -9.58 3.69 9.66
C PHE A 140 -10.61 3.96 8.57
N GLU A 141 -10.47 5.08 7.88
CA GLU A 141 -11.23 5.39 6.69
C GLU A 141 -10.44 5.01 5.43
N PHE A 142 -11.13 4.43 4.44
CA PHE A 142 -10.50 4.08 3.17
C PHE A 142 -10.47 5.30 2.25
N PHE A 143 -9.26 5.80 1.95
CA PHE A 143 -9.07 6.94 1.06
C PHE A 143 -8.80 6.44 -0.36
N ASP A 144 -9.86 6.37 -1.17
CA ASP A 144 -9.82 5.79 -2.50
C ASP A 144 -9.86 6.86 -3.60
N ILE A 145 -8.77 6.93 -4.35
CA ILE A 145 -8.64 7.76 -5.55
C ILE A 145 -8.27 6.93 -6.78
N TYR A 146 -8.47 5.60 -6.74
CA TYR A 146 -8.08 4.70 -7.81
C TYR A 146 -8.62 5.13 -9.17
N ASN A 147 -9.93 5.40 -9.25
CA ASN A 147 -10.58 5.78 -10.49
C ASN A 147 -10.15 7.15 -11.03
N PHE A 148 -9.61 8.03 -10.20
CA PHE A 148 -9.08 9.31 -10.64
C PHE A 148 -7.81 9.14 -11.48
N TYR A 149 -6.97 8.17 -11.12
CA TYR A 149 -5.71 7.90 -11.79
C TYR A 149 -5.76 6.76 -12.80
N SER A 150 -6.86 6.00 -12.88
CA SER A 150 -6.99 4.91 -13.84
C SER A 150 -7.51 5.37 -15.20
N ASP A 151 -7.13 4.62 -16.24
CA ASP A 151 -7.79 4.63 -17.53
C ASP A 151 -9.08 3.75 -17.49
N LYS A 152 -9.74 3.60 -18.64
CA LYS A 152 -10.96 2.79 -18.80
C LYS A 152 -10.75 1.29 -18.49
N ASP A 153 -9.54 0.78 -18.62
CA ASP A 153 -9.19 -0.63 -18.40
C ASP A 153 -8.67 -0.87 -16.96
N GLY A 154 -8.51 0.23 -16.19
CA GLY A 154 -8.09 0.22 -14.80
C GLY A 154 -6.58 0.27 -14.60
N PHE A 155 -5.81 0.52 -15.67
CA PHE A 155 -4.38 0.80 -15.58
C PHE A 155 -4.11 2.28 -15.32
N MET A 156 -2.88 2.59 -14.95
CA MET A 156 -2.46 3.97 -14.73
C MET A 156 -2.63 4.80 -16.00
N ASN A 157 -3.37 5.90 -15.90
CA ASN A 157 -3.54 6.82 -17.00
C ASN A 157 -2.23 7.58 -17.26
N MET A 158 -1.78 7.55 -18.52
CA MET A 158 -0.54 8.18 -18.98
C MET A 158 -0.42 9.66 -18.63
N LYS A 159 -1.54 10.36 -18.54
CA LYS A 159 -1.57 11.78 -18.13
C LYS A 159 -0.95 12.02 -16.75
N TYR A 160 -1.00 11.02 -15.88
CA TYR A 160 -0.57 11.12 -14.49
C TYR A 160 0.63 10.23 -14.14
N CYS A 161 1.36 9.74 -15.16
CA CYS A 161 2.42 8.75 -14.93
C CYS A 161 3.71 9.07 -15.68
N ASP A 162 4.84 8.97 -14.99
CA ASP A 162 6.17 9.05 -15.60
C ASP A 162 6.71 7.69 -16.08
N GLY A 163 5.88 6.64 -15.98
CA GLY A 163 6.23 5.24 -16.25
C GLY A 163 6.54 4.43 -14.97
N THR A 164 6.52 5.07 -13.81
CA THR A 164 6.74 4.41 -12.51
C THR A 164 5.90 5.04 -11.40
N HIS A 165 5.82 6.37 -11.36
CA HIS A 165 5.18 7.11 -10.29
C HIS A 165 4.05 7.99 -10.84
N ILE A 166 3.16 8.37 -9.93
CA ILE A 166 2.20 9.45 -10.20
C ILE A 166 2.98 10.77 -10.27
N ILE A 167 2.67 11.55 -11.28
CA ILE A 167 3.16 12.93 -11.46
C ILE A 167 1.99 13.91 -11.38
N ASP A 168 2.26 15.12 -10.94
CA ASP A 168 1.31 16.23 -10.90
C ASP A 168 1.10 16.85 -12.28
#